data_b741077d807bbe2e530d3b7d228fd627
#
_entry.id   b741077d807bbe2e530d3b7d228fd627
#
_cell.length_a   1.000
_cell.length_b   1.000
_cell.length_c   1.000
_cell.angle_alpha   90.00
_cell.angle_beta   90.00
_cell.angle_gamma   90.00
#
_symmetry.space_group_name_H-M   'P 1'
#
loop_
_entity.id
_entity.type
_entity.pdbx_description
1 polymer ?
#
loop_
_entity_poly.entity_id
_entity_poly.type
_entity_poly.pdbx_seq_one_letter_code
_entity_poly.pdbx_strand_id
1 'polypeptide(L)'
;METLKYCKVREVKSPVRGTSVAGGIDFFVPTDIDKETFLSKCDITKEYVKFDVDANGHLTNITLRPGQSVMIPSGIKMKIMDGWALVFMNKSGQAVKKQLDVLACLVD
;
A
#
# COMPACT_ATOMS: atom_id res chain seq x y z
N MET A 1 -18.01 15.26 14.77
CA MET A 1 -17.32 14.69 13.62
C MET A 1 -16.17 13.82 14.13
N GLU A 2 -16.17 12.58 13.74
CA GLU A 2 -15.13 11.66 14.18
C GLU A 2 -13.90 11.80 13.30
N THR A 3 -12.74 11.86 13.93
CA THR A 3 -11.48 12.02 13.23
C THR A 3 -10.73 10.70 13.23
N LEU A 4 -10.34 10.24 12.06
CA LEU A 4 -9.49 9.08 11.91
C LEU A 4 -8.07 9.45 12.37
N LYS A 5 -7.56 8.68 13.34
CA LYS A 5 -6.22 8.91 13.89
C LYS A 5 -5.22 7.95 13.26
N TYR A 6 -4.07 8.48 12.86
CA TYR A 6 -2.99 7.66 12.31
C TYR A 6 -1.62 8.23 12.68
N CYS A 7 -0.60 7.41 12.56
CA CYS A 7 0.79 7.87 12.59
C CYS A 7 1.61 7.13 11.52
N LYS A 8 2.68 7.76 11.09
CA LYS A 8 3.61 7.16 10.14
C LYS A 8 4.66 6.34 10.88
N VAL A 9 4.94 5.15 10.37
CA VAL A 9 6.01 4.26 10.85
C VAL A 9 7.09 4.04 9.79
N ARG A 10 6.95 4.67 8.62
CA ARG A 10 7.92 4.68 7.51
C ARG A 10 7.88 6.03 6.81
N GLU A 11 8.85 6.28 5.93
CA GLU A 11 8.82 7.42 5.00
C GLU A 11 7.74 7.21 3.95
N VAL A 12 6.62 7.83 4.15
CA VAL A 12 5.45 7.69 3.29
C VAL A 12 4.65 8.98 3.29
N LYS A 13 3.98 9.25 2.18
CA LYS A 13 3.04 10.37 2.11
C LYS A 13 1.85 10.13 3.04
N SER A 14 1.38 11.19 3.69
CA SER A 14 0.17 11.12 4.51
C SER A 14 -1.02 10.67 3.67
N PRO A 15 -1.90 9.82 4.21
CA PRO A 15 -3.16 9.48 3.54
C PRO A 15 -3.96 10.75 3.25
N VAL A 16 -4.51 10.86 2.05
CA VAL A 16 -5.25 12.05 1.61
C VAL A 16 -6.54 11.67 0.90
N ARG A 17 -7.50 12.59 0.92
CA ARG A 17 -8.63 12.55 0.02
C ARG A 17 -8.20 13.08 -1.34
N GLY A 18 -8.57 12.39 -2.41
CA GLY A 18 -8.32 12.86 -3.77
C GLY A 18 -9.07 14.16 -4.08
N THR A 19 -10.28 14.31 -3.56
CA THR A 19 -11.08 15.54 -3.61
C THR A 19 -11.84 15.71 -2.29
N SER A 20 -12.36 16.90 -2.02
CA SER A 20 -13.13 17.17 -0.81
C SER A 20 -14.43 16.36 -0.72
N VAL A 21 -14.91 15.84 -1.85
CA VAL A 21 -16.15 15.04 -1.92
C VAL A 21 -15.86 13.55 -2.11
N ALA A 22 -14.59 13.15 -2.14
CA ALA A 22 -14.22 11.75 -2.27
C ALA A 22 -14.70 10.94 -1.06
N GLY A 23 -15.26 9.76 -1.30
CA GLY A 23 -15.72 8.86 -0.24
C GLY A 23 -14.63 8.07 0.43
N GLY A 24 -13.41 8.06 -0.13
CA GLY A 24 -12.29 7.28 0.34
C GLY A 24 -11.03 8.09 0.59
N ILE A 25 -10.04 7.43 1.17
CA ILE A 25 -8.73 8.00 1.47
C ILE A 25 -7.68 7.23 0.69
N ASP A 26 -6.81 7.94 -0.02
CA ASP A 26 -5.70 7.34 -0.76
C ASP A 26 -4.52 7.09 0.16
N PHE A 27 -3.99 5.88 0.09
CA PHE A 27 -2.73 5.48 0.75
C PHE A 27 -1.63 5.38 -0.30
N PHE A 28 -0.40 5.56 0.13
CA PHE A 28 0.75 5.57 -0.76
C PHE A 28 1.75 4.49 -0.38
N VAL A 29 2.58 4.09 -1.34
CA VAL A 29 3.69 3.16 -1.08
C VAL A 29 4.82 3.94 -0.41
N PRO A 30 5.38 3.43 0.71
CA PRO A 30 6.53 4.06 1.34
C PRO A 30 7.74 4.14 0.41
N THR A 31 8.58 5.15 0.63
CA THR A 31 9.80 5.37 -0.16
C THR A 31 11.05 4.80 0.49
N ASP A 32 10.94 4.23 1.68
CA ASP A 32 12.06 3.69 2.47
C ASP A 32 12.11 2.16 2.54
N ILE A 33 11.42 1.47 1.61
CA ILE A 33 11.46 0.01 1.56
C ILE A 33 12.78 -0.41 0.92
N ASP A 34 13.66 -1.04 1.69
CA ASP A 34 14.91 -1.56 1.18
C ASP A 34 14.74 -2.97 0.57
N LYS A 35 15.79 -3.42 -0.12
CA LYS A 35 15.80 -4.74 -0.78
C LYS A 35 15.54 -5.87 0.22
N GLU A 36 16.16 -5.83 1.39
CA GLU A 36 16.03 -6.87 2.39
C GLU A 36 14.60 -6.96 2.92
N THR A 37 14.00 -5.83 3.27
CA THR A 37 12.61 -5.76 3.70
C THR A 37 11.68 -6.27 2.62
N PHE A 38 11.91 -5.88 1.37
CA PHE A 38 11.09 -6.34 0.25
C PHE A 38 11.14 -7.84 0.09
N LEU A 39 12.34 -8.42 0.06
CA LEU A 39 12.49 -9.85 -0.14
C LEU A 39 11.98 -10.69 1.02
N SER A 40 12.11 -10.20 2.26
CA SER A 40 11.74 -10.96 3.45
C SER A 40 10.29 -10.79 3.88
N LYS A 41 9.66 -9.64 3.57
CA LYS A 41 8.34 -9.31 4.11
C LYS A 41 7.28 -8.96 3.08
N CYS A 42 7.69 -8.48 1.90
CA CYS A 42 6.75 -7.99 0.90
C CYS A 42 6.45 -9.02 -0.19
N ASP A 43 7.36 -9.93 -0.45
CA ASP A 43 7.17 -10.96 -1.47
C ASP A 43 6.34 -12.10 -0.89
N ILE A 44 5.15 -12.29 -1.42
CA ILE A 44 4.25 -13.37 -1.03
C ILE A 44 4.06 -14.42 -2.14
N THR A 45 4.73 -14.25 -3.26
CA THR A 45 4.71 -15.23 -4.34
C THR A 45 5.95 -16.12 -4.27
N LYS A 46 5.84 -17.33 -4.82
CA LYS A 46 6.98 -18.24 -4.92
C LYS A 46 7.91 -17.89 -6.07
N GLU A 47 7.43 -17.11 -7.03
CA GLU A 47 8.20 -16.69 -8.18
C GLU A 47 8.89 -15.37 -7.90
N TYR A 48 10.04 -15.19 -8.51
CA TYR A 48 10.81 -13.97 -8.36
C TYR A 48 10.07 -12.77 -8.97
N VAL A 49 9.88 -11.74 -8.16
CA VAL A 49 9.30 -10.47 -8.59
C VAL A 49 10.43 -9.52 -8.95
N LYS A 50 10.38 -8.91 -10.13
CA LYS A 50 11.38 -7.94 -10.56
C LYS A 50 11.19 -6.61 -9.84
N PHE A 51 12.30 -6.00 -9.43
CA PHE A 51 12.28 -4.71 -8.76
C PHE A 51 13.58 -3.96 -9.03
N ASP A 52 13.53 -2.63 -8.89
CA ASP A 52 14.69 -1.75 -8.97
C ASP A 52 14.85 -1.00 -7.66
N VAL A 53 16.09 -0.66 -7.32
CA VAL A 53 16.43 0.15 -6.15
C VAL A 53 17.24 1.37 -6.57
N ASP A 54 17.17 2.43 -5.75
CA ASP A 54 17.96 3.65 -5.96
C ASP A 54 19.37 3.52 -5.34
N ALA A 55 20.14 4.62 -5.37
CA ALA A 55 21.49 4.65 -4.82
C ALA A 55 21.56 4.39 -3.31
N ASN A 56 20.46 4.63 -2.60
CA ASN A 56 20.34 4.38 -1.16
C ASN A 56 19.83 2.96 -0.85
N GLY A 57 19.61 2.15 -1.88
CA GLY A 57 19.07 0.80 -1.71
C GLY A 57 17.57 0.74 -1.47
N HIS A 58 16.85 1.84 -1.68
CA HIS A 58 15.41 1.89 -1.52
C HIS A 58 14.69 1.53 -2.82
N LEU A 59 13.56 0.84 -2.68
CA LEU A 59 12.78 0.36 -3.80
C LEU A 59 12.21 1.53 -4.61
N THR A 60 12.40 1.51 -5.93
CA THR A 60 11.86 2.52 -6.85
C THR A 60 10.78 1.98 -7.75
N ASN A 61 10.90 0.72 -8.16
CA ASN A 61 9.95 0.07 -9.06
C ASN A 61 9.75 -1.38 -8.68
N ILE A 62 8.53 -1.86 -8.86
CA ILE A 62 8.16 -3.27 -8.75
C ILE A 62 7.42 -3.63 -10.04
N THR A 63 7.84 -4.71 -10.69
CA THR A 63 7.17 -5.24 -11.88
C THR A 63 6.47 -6.54 -11.54
N LEU A 64 5.15 -6.56 -11.63
CA LEU A 64 4.33 -7.74 -11.43
C LEU A 64 3.95 -8.35 -12.77
N ARG A 65 4.15 -9.67 -12.90
CA ARG A 65 3.59 -10.44 -14.00
C ARG A 65 2.17 -10.85 -13.66
N PRO A 66 1.33 -11.17 -14.66
CA PRO A 66 0.02 -11.74 -14.39
C PRO A 66 0.10 -12.92 -13.41
N GLY A 67 -0.75 -12.92 -12.40
CA GLY A 67 -0.75 -13.96 -11.37
C GLY A 67 0.22 -13.77 -10.22
N GLN A 68 1.12 -12.79 -10.31
CA GLN A 68 2.01 -12.46 -9.19
C GLN A 68 1.37 -11.45 -8.25
N SER A 69 1.73 -11.52 -6.98
CA SER A 69 1.29 -10.56 -5.97
C SER A 69 2.44 -10.22 -5.03
N VAL A 70 2.36 -9.05 -4.43
CA VAL A 70 3.30 -8.59 -3.41
C VAL A 70 2.53 -8.02 -2.23
N MET A 71 3.11 -8.13 -1.05
CA MET A 71 2.60 -7.48 0.14
C MET A 71 3.50 -6.29 0.45
N ILE A 72 2.91 -5.09 0.43
CA ILE A 72 3.65 -3.84 0.65
C ILE A 72 3.13 -3.20 1.93
N PRO A 73 4.01 -2.88 2.89
CA PRO A 73 3.58 -2.19 4.09
C PRO A 73 3.06 -0.79 3.76
N SER A 74 1.97 -0.38 4.40
CA SER A 74 1.40 0.96 4.17
C SER A 74 2.26 2.07 4.79
N GLY A 75 3.08 1.73 5.77
CA GLY A 75 3.82 2.72 6.56
C GLY A 75 2.93 3.50 7.53
N ILE A 76 1.69 3.11 7.68
CA ILE A 76 0.70 3.81 8.49
C ILE A 76 0.18 2.88 9.58
N LYS A 77 0.18 3.38 10.81
CA LYS A 77 -0.53 2.80 11.93
C LYS A 77 -1.78 3.61 12.17
N MET A 78 -2.90 2.95 12.33
CA MET A 78 -4.20 3.60 12.39
C MET A 78 -4.99 3.12 13.61
N LYS A 79 -5.69 4.03 14.27
CA LYS A 79 -6.64 3.68 15.31
C LYS A 79 -8.02 3.64 14.69
N ILE A 80 -8.60 2.44 14.68
CA ILE A 80 -9.97 2.22 14.24
C ILE A 80 -10.86 2.22 15.47
N MET A 81 -11.90 3.04 15.45
CA MET A 81 -12.82 3.17 16.58
C MET A 81 -13.71 1.94 16.70
N ASP A 82 -14.21 1.69 17.91
CA ASP A 82 -15.13 0.60 18.20
C ASP A 82 -16.37 0.70 17.31
N GLY A 83 -16.75 -0.40 16.71
CA GLY A 83 -17.88 -0.48 15.80
C GLY A 83 -17.57 -0.07 14.37
N TRP A 84 -16.31 0.24 14.05
CA TRP A 84 -15.86 0.60 12.70
C TRP A 84 -14.86 -0.41 12.19
N ALA A 85 -14.77 -0.49 10.87
CA ALA A 85 -13.77 -1.32 10.19
C ALA A 85 -13.17 -0.55 9.01
N LEU A 86 -11.92 -0.86 8.67
CA LEU A 86 -11.23 -0.32 7.51
C LEU A 86 -11.42 -1.28 6.35
N VAL A 87 -11.90 -0.77 5.22
CA VAL A 87 -12.08 -1.56 4.00
C VAL A 87 -11.17 -1.00 2.93
N PHE A 88 -10.26 -1.83 2.41
CA PHE A 88 -9.46 -1.48 1.25
C PHE A 88 -10.22 -1.81 -0.02
N MET A 89 -10.21 -0.88 -0.94
CA MET A 89 -10.89 -1.04 -2.23
C MET A 89 -9.93 -0.74 -3.36
N ASN A 90 -10.21 -1.29 -4.52
CA ASN A 90 -9.44 -0.99 -5.71
C ASN A 90 -9.57 0.48 -6.07
N LYS A 91 -8.44 1.09 -6.41
CA LYS A 91 -8.44 2.40 -7.02
C LYS A 91 -8.81 2.23 -8.49
N SER A 92 -9.88 2.86 -8.94
CA SER A 92 -10.43 2.64 -10.28
C SER A 92 -9.40 2.86 -11.39
N GLY A 93 -8.57 3.89 -11.30
CA GLY A 93 -7.53 4.15 -12.27
C GLY A 93 -6.48 3.04 -12.33
N GLN A 94 -6.07 2.50 -11.20
CA GLN A 94 -5.10 1.40 -11.15
C GLN A 94 -5.70 0.08 -11.58
N ALA A 95 -6.95 -0.20 -11.21
CA ALA A 95 -7.63 -1.42 -11.61
C ALA A 95 -7.86 -1.47 -13.13
N VAL A 96 -8.27 -0.36 -13.74
CA VAL A 96 -8.56 -0.29 -15.16
C VAL A 96 -7.29 -0.22 -16.00
N LYS A 97 -6.34 0.66 -15.63
CA LYS A 97 -5.14 0.92 -16.44
C LYS A 97 -4.03 -0.09 -16.25
N LYS A 98 -3.88 -0.62 -15.04
CA LYS A 98 -2.77 -1.52 -14.68
C LYS A 98 -3.23 -2.91 -14.30
N GLN A 99 -4.53 -3.15 -14.27
CA GLN A 99 -5.12 -4.45 -13.91
C GLN A 99 -4.61 -4.95 -12.54
N LEU A 100 -4.46 -4.04 -11.59
CA LEU A 100 -4.04 -4.34 -10.23
C LEU A 100 -5.25 -4.53 -9.35
N ASP A 101 -5.17 -5.51 -8.47
CA ASP A 101 -6.25 -5.89 -7.56
C ASP A 101 -5.77 -5.90 -6.12
N VAL A 102 -6.67 -5.60 -5.19
CA VAL A 102 -6.41 -5.70 -3.76
C VAL A 102 -6.94 -7.06 -3.28
N LEU A 103 -6.06 -7.85 -2.69
CA LEU A 103 -6.39 -9.22 -2.28
C LEU A 103 -6.96 -9.30 -0.86
N ALA A 104 -6.55 -8.41 0.06
CA ALA A 104 -7.06 -8.36 1.42
C ALA A 104 -7.76 -7.02 1.65
N CYS A 105 -9.07 -7.04 1.79
CA CYS A 105 -9.88 -5.82 1.73
C CYS A 105 -10.38 -5.33 3.08
N LEU A 106 -10.62 -6.22 4.05
CA LEU A 106 -11.21 -5.84 5.33
C LEU A 106 -10.19 -5.95 6.46
N VAL A 107 -10.08 -4.88 7.24
CA VAL A 107 -9.23 -4.83 8.45
C VAL A 107 -10.09 -4.34 9.61
N ASP A 108 -10.23 -5.16 10.63
CA ASP A 108 -10.97 -4.84 11.86
C ASP A 108 -10.06 -4.67 13.08
#